data_6760b0f6d31e9e343ae633fb225f1664
#
_entry.id   6760b0f6d31e9e343ae633fb225f1664
#
_cell.length_a   1.000
_cell.length_b   1.000
_cell.length_c   1.000
_cell.angle_alpha   90.00
_cell.angle_beta   90.00
_cell.angle_gamma   90.00
#
_symmetry.space_group_name_H-M   'P 1'
#
loop_
_entity.id
_entity.type
_entity.pdbx_description
1 polymer ?
#
loop_
_entity_poly.entity_id
_entity_poly.type
_entity_poly.pdbx_seq_one_letter_code
_entity_poly.pdbx_strand_id
1 'polypeptide(L)'
;MRAALLVIAGLALAGYVAVAWVLPSMAGSETRAAAQALVAGADAPKQQVGSAAEKSGNFNGAGNGVKVIEKDDPKHGKMKWIASENGHIRGWNEKNALEITLTPALQGGKATWSCKGYPVDAMPTSCGGKS
;
A
#
# COMPACT_ATOMS: atom_id res chain seq x y z
N MET A 1 37.10 -17.69 -30.83
CA MET A 1 37.03 -17.83 -29.37
C MET A 1 37.21 -16.52 -28.62
N ARG A 2 38.26 -15.75 -28.95
CA ARG A 2 38.50 -14.48 -28.26
C ARG A 2 37.37 -13.44 -28.45
N ALA A 3 36.82 -13.35 -29.67
CA ALA A 3 35.71 -12.42 -29.94
C ALA A 3 34.44 -12.80 -29.19
N ALA A 4 34.15 -14.09 -29.04
CA ALA A 4 32.99 -14.56 -28.30
C ALA A 4 33.10 -14.24 -26.80
N LEU A 5 34.28 -14.39 -26.23
CA LEU A 5 34.57 -14.07 -24.82
C LEU A 5 34.42 -12.58 -24.56
N LEU A 6 34.89 -11.73 -25.48
CA LEU A 6 34.72 -10.27 -25.34
C LEU A 6 33.27 -9.84 -25.42
N VAL A 7 32.48 -10.46 -26.29
CA VAL A 7 31.04 -10.18 -26.41
C VAL A 7 30.30 -10.59 -25.12
N ILE A 8 30.63 -11.75 -24.57
CA ILE A 8 30.02 -12.22 -23.32
C ILE A 8 30.38 -11.28 -22.16
N ALA A 9 31.64 -10.83 -22.07
CA ALA A 9 32.08 -9.89 -21.05
C ALA A 9 31.37 -8.53 -21.21
N GLY A 10 31.20 -8.05 -22.46
CA GLY A 10 30.49 -6.81 -22.73
C GLY A 10 29.01 -6.90 -22.35
N LEU A 11 28.35 -8.02 -22.66
CA LEU A 11 26.97 -8.25 -22.28
C LEU A 11 26.81 -8.35 -20.76
N ALA A 12 27.74 -9.00 -20.07
CA ALA A 12 27.71 -9.08 -18.61
C ALA A 12 27.88 -7.70 -17.97
N LEU A 13 28.75 -6.85 -18.49
CA LEU A 13 28.93 -5.48 -18.03
C LEU A 13 27.67 -4.62 -18.28
N ALA A 14 27.11 -4.70 -19.47
CA ALA A 14 25.88 -3.99 -19.80
C ALA A 14 24.72 -4.46 -18.90
N GLY A 15 24.62 -5.76 -18.65
CA GLY A 15 23.64 -6.34 -17.73
C GLY A 15 23.85 -5.85 -16.30
N TYR A 16 25.08 -5.77 -15.84
CA TYR A 16 25.39 -5.25 -14.51
C TYR A 16 25.01 -3.78 -14.37
N VAL A 17 25.33 -2.94 -15.34
CA VAL A 17 24.97 -1.53 -15.32
C VAL A 17 23.45 -1.37 -15.35
N ALA A 18 22.75 -2.12 -16.20
CA ALA A 18 21.30 -2.11 -16.25
C ALA A 18 20.70 -2.53 -14.91
N VAL A 19 21.23 -3.57 -14.29
CA VAL A 19 20.79 -4.05 -12.99
C VAL A 19 21.06 -3.00 -11.90
N ALA A 20 22.21 -2.33 -11.92
CA ALA A 20 22.55 -1.31 -10.94
C ALA A 20 21.65 -0.07 -11.05
N TRP A 21 21.18 0.27 -12.26
CA TRP A 21 20.29 1.42 -12.49
C TRP A 21 18.80 1.05 -12.42
N VAL A 22 18.44 -0.12 -12.89
CA VAL A 22 17.04 -0.56 -13.01
C VAL A 22 16.56 -1.24 -11.73
N LEU A 23 17.41 -1.94 -10.99
CA LEU A 23 17.04 -2.59 -9.74
C LEU A 23 16.43 -1.62 -8.70
N PRO A 24 17.03 -0.44 -8.43
CA PRO A 24 16.38 0.53 -7.55
C PRO A 24 15.03 0.99 -8.07
N SER A 25 14.89 1.18 -9.40
CA SER A 25 13.61 1.53 -10.02
C SER A 25 12.61 0.39 -9.92
N MET A 26 13.04 -0.84 -10.12
CA MET A 26 12.18 -2.02 -10.00
C MET A 26 11.77 -2.24 -8.55
N ALA A 27 12.70 -2.09 -7.60
CA ALA A 27 12.39 -2.15 -6.17
C ALA A 27 11.39 -1.06 -5.79
N GLY A 28 11.58 0.16 -6.29
CA GLY A 28 10.63 1.26 -6.10
C GLY A 28 9.28 0.96 -6.74
N SER A 29 9.28 0.35 -7.92
CA SER A 29 8.05 -0.06 -8.62
C SER A 29 7.31 -1.16 -7.85
N GLU A 30 8.03 -2.15 -7.33
CA GLU A 30 7.43 -3.21 -6.50
C GLU A 30 6.85 -2.64 -5.21
N THR A 31 7.55 -1.71 -4.57
CA THR A 31 7.09 -1.05 -3.36
C THR A 31 5.84 -0.22 -3.65
N ARG A 32 5.80 0.49 -4.77
CA ARG A 32 4.62 1.23 -5.21
C ARG A 32 3.43 0.32 -5.50
N ALA A 33 3.69 -0.81 -6.16
CA ALA A 33 2.65 -1.79 -6.44
C ALA A 33 2.11 -2.40 -5.14
N ALA A 34 2.99 -2.68 -4.18
CA ALA A 34 2.58 -3.14 -2.85
C ALA A 34 1.76 -2.10 -2.11
N ALA A 35 2.14 -0.82 -2.21
CA ALA A 35 1.38 0.28 -1.61
C ALA A 35 -0.01 0.40 -2.21
N GLN A 36 -0.14 0.29 -3.53
CA GLN A 36 -1.43 0.28 -4.22
C GLN A 36 -2.30 -0.89 -3.77
N ALA A 37 -1.71 -2.07 -3.63
CA ALA A 37 -2.42 -3.25 -3.14
C ALA A 37 -2.86 -3.08 -1.69
N LEU A 38 -2.02 -2.46 -0.86
CA LEU A 38 -2.34 -2.17 0.54
C LEU A 38 -3.52 -1.19 0.63
N VAL A 39 -3.51 -0.13 -0.17
CA VAL A 39 -4.61 0.85 -0.23
C VAL A 39 -5.89 0.20 -0.75
N ALA A 40 -5.80 -0.60 -1.80
CA ALA A 40 -6.97 -1.29 -2.37
C ALA A 40 -7.58 -2.28 -1.37
N GLY A 41 -6.76 -2.99 -0.61
CA GLY A 41 -7.23 -3.91 0.42
C GLY A 41 -7.95 -3.23 1.58
N ALA A 42 -7.77 -1.93 1.76
CA ALA A 42 -8.48 -1.16 2.78
C ALA A 42 -9.93 -0.85 2.40
N ASP A 43 -10.35 -1.08 1.16
CA ASP A 43 -11.72 -0.79 0.72
C ASP A 43 -12.77 -1.58 1.50
N ALA A 44 -12.52 -2.84 1.79
CA ALA A 44 -13.45 -3.68 2.56
C ALA A 44 -13.70 -3.14 3.97
N PRO A 45 -12.67 -2.87 4.79
CA PRO A 45 -12.90 -2.26 6.11
C PRO A 45 -13.48 -0.85 6.01
N LYS A 46 -13.11 -0.06 4.98
CA LYS A 46 -13.70 1.26 4.74
C LYS A 46 -15.21 1.18 4.54
N GLN A 47 -15.68 0.23 3.75
CA GLN A 47 -17.11 0.04 3.51
C GLN A 47 -17.84 -0.35 4.79
N GLN A 48 -17.28 -1.25 5.58
CA GLN A 48 -17.87 -1.69 6.83
C GLN A 48 -17.96 -0.55 7.84
N VAL A 49 -16.87 0.19 8.04
CA VAL A 49 -16.84 1.34 8.94
C VAL A 49 -17.77 2.44 8.43
N GLY A 50 -17.70 2.75 7.15
CA GLY A 50 -18.53 3.78 6.52
C GLY A 50 -20.01 3.49 6.66
N SER A 51 -20.41 2.26 6.40
CA SER A 51 -21.83 1.85 6.52
C SER A 51 -22.32 1.98 7.97
N ALA A 52 -21.51 1.54 8.94
CA ALA A 52 -21.85 1.64 10.35
C ALA A 52 -22.00 3.12 10.78
N ALA A 53 -21.07 3.96 10.35
CA ALA A 53 -21.07 5.38 10.68
C ALA A 53 -22.25 6.12 10.03
N GLU A 54 -22.58 5.80 8.80
CA GLU A 54 -23.72 6.40 8.08
C GLU A 54 -25.05 6.04 8.74
N LYS A 55 -25.17 4.81 9.23
CA LYS A 55 -26.37 4.36 9.96
C LYS A 55 -26.53 5.05 11.30
N SER A 56 -25.45 5.22 12.05
CA SER A 56 -25.49 5.79 13.40
C SER A 56 -25.31 7.30 13.42
N GLY A 57 -24.83 7.91 12.34
CA GLY A 57 -24.57 9.33 12.23
C GLY A 57 -23.25 9.79 12.82
N ASN A 58 -22.40 8.88 13.28
CA ASN A 58 -21.05 9.19 13.80
C ASN A 58 -20.16 7.96 13.69
N PHE A 59 -18.85 8.17 13.97
CA PHE A 59 -17.86 7.09 13.91
C PHE A 59 -17.61 6.41 15.25
N ASN A 60 -18.29 6.80 16.31
CA ASN A 60 -18.12 6.16 17.61
C ASN A 60 -18.58 4.71 17.55
N GLY A 61 -17.65 3.79 17.78
CA GLY A 61 -17.92 2.37 17.71
C GLY A 61 -18.04 1.80 16.31
N ALA A 62 -17.83 2.61 15.26
CA ALA A 62 -17.98 2.16 13.87
C ALA A 62 -16.98 1.08 13.49
N GLY A 63 -15.82 1.05 14.14
CA GLY A 63 -14.79 0.03 13.90
C GLY A 63 -14.93 -1.23 14.73
N ASN A 64 -15.82 -1.27 15.70
CA ASN A 64 -15.93 -2.39 16.64
C ASN A 64 -16.30 -3.72 15.99
N GLY A 65 -17.09 -3.69 14.93
CA GLY A 65 -17.52 -4.89 14.22
C GLY A 65 -16.58 -5.32 13.10
N VAL A 66 -15.52 -4.56 12.84
CA VAL A 66 -14.58 -4.83 11.76
C VAL A 66 -13.49 -5.76 12.27
N LYS A 67 -13.42 -6.95 11.70
CA LYS A 67 -12.39 -7.92 12.05
C LYS A 67 -11.06 -7.52 11.43
N VAL A 68 -9.96 -7.87 12.11
CA VAL A 68 -8.62 -7.72 11.55
C VAL A 68 -8.54 -8.55 10.26
N ILE A 69 -8.07 -7.91 9.20
CA ILE A 69 -7.91 -8.56 7.90
C ILE A 69 -6.42 -8.82 7.70
N GLU A 70 -6.07 -10.06 7.43
CA GLU A 70 -4.71 -10.45 7.07
C GLU A 70 -4.75 -11.13 5.71
N LYS A 71 -3.77 -10.80 4.88
CA LYS A 71 -3.63 -11.41 3.55
C LYS A 71 -2.17 -11.71 3.28
N ASP A 72 -1.88 -12.93 2.89
CA ASP A 72 -0.56 -13.33 2.42
C ASP A 72 -0.53 -13.19 0.90
N ASP A 73 0.11 -12.13 0.42
CA ASP A 73 0.23 -11.90 -1.02
C ASP A 73 1.52 -12.56 -1.52
N PRO A 74 1.46 -13.40 -2.58
CA PRO A 74 2.66 -14.06 -3.11
C PRO A 74 3.73 -13.10 -3.59
N LYS A 75 3.33 -11.91 -4.05
CA LYS A 75 4.27 -10.89 -4.57
C LYS A 75 4.73 -9.93 -3.48
N HIS A 76 3.81 -9.50 -2.63
CA HIS A 76 4.04 -8.38 -1.71
C HIS A 76 4.26 -8.81 -0.27
N GLY A 77 4.04 -10.09 0.02
CA GLY A 77 4.15 -10.60 1.37
C GLY A 77 2.92 -10.32 2.21
N LYS A 78 3.06 -10.44 3.51
CA LYS A 78 1.93 -10.32 4.44
C LYS A 78 1.45 -8.88 4.55
N MET A 79 0.16 -8.70 4.44
CA MET A 79 -0.53 -7.42 4.64
C MET A 79 -1.55 -7.57 5.74
N LYS A 80 -1.74 -6.51 6.52
CA LYS A 80 -2.68 -6.52 7.63
C LYS A 80 -3.39 -5.17 7.71
N TRP A 81 -4.69 -5.21 7.98
CA TRP A 81 -5.51 -4.02 8.17
C TRP A 81 -6.29 -4.17 9.46
N ILE A 82 -6.27 -3.12 10.28
CA ILE A 82 -7.08 -3.06 11.50
C ILE A 82 -7.89 -1.77 11.51
N ALA A 83 -9.07 -1.84 12.10
CA ALA A 83 -9.91 -0.66 12.34
C ALA A 83 -9.96 -0.38 13.83
N SER A 84 -9.77 0.89 14.20
CA SER A 84 -9.95 1.32 15.58
C SER A 84 -11.44 1.51 15.89
N GLU A 85 -11.76 1.64 17.18
CA GLU A 85 -13.12 1.89 17.64
C GLU A 85 -13.76 3.09 16.92
N ASN A 86 -12.99 4.14 16.70
CA ASN A 86 -13.46 5.38 16.05
C ASN A 86 -13.44 5.31 14.51
N GLY A 87 -13.17 4.16 13.95
CA GLY A 87 -13.20 3.95 12.53
C GLY A 87 -11.92 4.27 11.76
N HIS A 88 -10.86 4.64 12.45
CA HIS A 88 -9.56 4.83 11.81
C HIS A 88 -9.03 3.47 11.36
N ILE A 89 -8.55 3.39 10.12
CA ILE A 89 -8.03 2.16 9.56
C ILE A 89 -6.52 2.30 9.39
N ARG A 90 -5.79 1.30 9.86
CA ARG A 90 -4.35 1.20 9.66
C ARG A 90 -4.05 -0.07 8.88
N GLY A 91 -3.23 0.07 7.85
CA GLY A 91 -2.76 -1.05 7.08
C GLY A 91 -1.24 -1.03 7.00
N TRP A 92 -0.62 -2.19 6.96
CA TRP A 92 0.83 -2.27 6.80
C TRP A 92 1.24 -3.51 6.03
N ASN A 93 2.42 -3.39 5.43
CA ASN A 93 3.09 -4.47 4.72
C ASN A 93 4.53 -4.54 5.24
N GLU A 94 4.85 -5.59 5.97
CA GLU A 94 6.16 -5.74 6.60
C GLU A 94 7.28 -5.91 5.59
N LYS A 95 7.06 -6.70 4.56
CA LYS A 95 8.08 -7.00 3.55
C LYS A 95 8.62 -5.75 2.88
N ASN A 96 7.75 -4.77 2.62
CA ASN A 96 8.11 -3.53 1.94
C ASN A 96 8.18 -2.33 2.89
N ALA A 97 8.03 -2.56 4.18
CA ALA A 97 8.03 -1.51 5.21
C ALA A 97 7.03 -0.39 4.91
N LEU A 98 5.82 -0.77 4.50
CA LEU A 98 4.75 0.15 4.15
C LEU A 98 3.74 0.25 5.28
N GLU A 99 3.23 1.46 5.49
CA GLU A 99 2.14 1.72 6.43
C GLU A 99 1.21 2.76 5.84
N ILE A 100 -0.10 2.54 5.99
CA ILE A 100 -1.12 3.52 5.63
C ILE A 100 -2.04 3.77 6.81
N THR A 101 -2.56 5.00 6.91
CA THR A 101 -3.56 5.39 7.90
C THR A 101 -4.70 6.08 7.18
N LEU A 102 -5.91 5.60 7.42
CA LEU A 102 -7.13 6.15 6.85
C LEU A 102 -7.93 6.81 7.96
N THR A 103 -8.19 8.10 7.80
CA THR A 103 -8.96 8.89 8.76
C THR A 103 -10.34 9.16 8.18
N PRO A 104 -11.42 8.73 8.86
CA PRO A 104 -12.77 8.93 8.34
C PRO A 104 -13.35 10.28 8.77
N ALA A 105 -14.27 10.78 7.97
CA ALA A 105 -15.08 11.95 8.27
C ALA A 105 -16.47 11.76 7.67
N LEU A 106 -17.48 12.36 8.25
CA LEU A 106 -18.82 12.42 7.68
C LEU A 106 -19.04 13.78 7.06
N GLN A 107 -19.41 13.77 5.78
CA GLN A 107 -19.78 14.98 5.05
C GLN A 107 -21.13 14.76 4.38
N GLY A 108 -22.11 15.54 4.78
CA GLY A 108 -23.47 15.39 4.26
C GLY A 108 -24.07 13.99 4.52
N GLY A 109 -23.71 13.37 5.63
CA GLY A 109 -24.19 12.03 5.99
C GLY A 109 -23.44 10.89 5.30
N LYS A 110 -22.44 11.20 4.50
CA LYS A 110 -21.62 10.18 3.81
C LYS A 110 -20.21 10.12 4.37
N ALA A 111 -19.69 8.91 4.48
CA ALA A 111 -18.32 8.69 4.93
C ALA A 111 -17.32 9.11 3.85
N THR A 112 -16.37 9.94 4.22
CA THR A 112 -15.25 10.32 3.39
C THR A 112 -13.96 9.91 4.08
N TRP A 113 -12.89 9.71 3.32
CA TRP A 113 -11.65 9.17 3.85
C TRP A 113 -10.46 10.00 3.42
N SER A 114 -9.57 10.23 4.38
CA SER A 114 -8.27 10.84 4.14
C SER A 114 -7.20 9.77 4.37
N CYS A 115 -6.32 9.59 3.41
CA CYS A 115 -5.25 8.58 3.50
C CYS A 115 -3.89 9.23 3.58
N LYS A 116 -3.06 8.71 4.48
CA LYS A 116 -1.63 9.03 4.57
C LYS A 116 -0.86 7.74 4.67
N GLY A 117 0.29 7.70 4.05
CA GLY A 117 1.12 6.51 4.07
C GLY A 117 2.61 6.81 4.07
N TYR A 118 3.39 5.83 4.43
CA TYR A 118 4.84 5.87 4.48
C TYR A 118 5.44 4.64 3.82
N PRO A 119 6.56 4.75 3.11
CA PRO A 119 7.20 6.03 2.74
C PRO A 119 6.37 6.78 1.70
N VAL A 120 6.39 8.10 1.76
CA VAL A 120 5.58 8.96 0.88
C VAL A 120 5.89 8.70 -0.60
N ASP A 121 7.16 8.46 -0.91
CA ASP A 121 7.61 8.22 -2.29
C ASP A 121 7.01 6.95 -2.92
N ALA A 122 6.58 6.00 -2.09
CA ALA A 122 5.96 4.76 -2.54
C ALA A 122 4.43 4.86 -2.62
N MET A 123 3.85 5.88 -2.01
CA MET A 123 2.40 6.00 -1.90
C MET A 123 1.74 6.54 -3.17
N PRO A 124 0.51 6.06 -3.48
CA PRO A 124 -0.30 6.71 -4.51
C PRO A 124 -0.72 8.12 -4.07
N THR A 125 -1.15 8.94 -5.02
CA THR A 125 -1.58 10.31 -4.74
C THR A 125 -2.72 10.36 -3.72
N SER A 126 -3.59 9.36 -3.72
CA SER A 126 -4.69 9.26 -2.76
C SER A 126 -4.22 9.12 -1.31
N CYS A 127 -2.98 8.69 -1.09
CA CYS A 127 -2.38 8.52 0.24
C CYS A 127 -1.19 9.46 0.47
N GLY A 128 -1.21 10.62 -0.15
CA GLY A 128 -0.21 11.67 0.06
C GLY A 128 1.04 11.51 -0.78
N GLY A 129 1.07 10.55 -1.70
CA GLY A 129 2.19 10.36 -2.60
C GLY A 129 2.27 11.45 -3.66
N LYS A 130 3.45 11.62 -4.21
CA LYS A 130 3.67 12.49 -5.37
C LYS A 130 3.51 11.65 -6.64
N SER A 131 2.71 12.16 -7.56
CA SER A 131 2.51 11.50 -8.84
C SER A 131 3.75 11.56 -9.73
#